data_df3c9c2f83a0510f33e7b5d57aa9b774
#
_entry.id   df3c9c2f83a0510f33e7b5d57aa9b774
#
_cell.length_a   1.000
_cell.length_b   1.000
_cell.length_c   1.000
_cell.angle_alpha   90.00
_cell.angle_beta   90.00
_cell.angle_gamma   90.00
#
_symmetry.space_group_name_H-M   'P 1'
#
loop_
_entity.id
_entity.type
_entity.pdbx_description
1 polymer ?
#
loop_
_entity_poly.entity_id
_entity_poly.type
_entity_poly.pdbx_seq_one_letter_code
_entity_poly.pdbx_strand_id
1 'polypeptide(L)'
;MLLISFLALFASIFFLQLGNSILAPFDVLVGLNVGFTNFLIGLLGSSHFLGFLTGCWIVPFIMARVGHIRAFTIFAMLSVFGSLLHPIFVDPYFWCVLRVLSGLSIAGCFTIAEGWLNAKVTNQNRGRVFGGYRFVDNGGAALGVVFISLLDVTNIINYNTIALLLCLCILPLAFTTNIPPTVPKSPSLNLWKTFILSPLSFVAVFVVGATNPAIRMLGPVYGQDSGFTQLEIGIFLSLALIGGVVAQIPIGYLADRFDRRKVLIALSFLSIICSATLTIVTGENFYIFSMFVFLFHFLRYLFFPWLQLTQTIFLKKNSL
;
A
#
# COMPACT_ATOMS: atom_id res chain seq x y z
N MET A 1 -23.64 -5.64 12.39
CA MET A 1 -23.84 -6.65 11.31
C MET A 1 -23.03 -6.38 10.04
N LEU A 2 -23.05 -5.17 9.46
CA LEU A 2 -22.40 -4.90 8.16
C LEU A 2 -20.88 -5.16 8.15
N LEU A 3 -20.13 -4.67 9.15
CA LEU A 3 -18.68 -4.91 9.22
C LEU A 3 -18.33 -6.38 9.47
N ILE A 4 -19.21 -7.11 10.15
CA ILE A 4 -19.01 -8.55 10.43
C ILE A 4 -19.01 -9.35 9.12
N SER A 5 -19.82 -8.95 8.13
CA SER A 5 -19.86 -9.62 6.82
C SER A 5 -18.57 -9.45 6.01
N PHE A 6 -17.73 -8.48 6.36
CA PHE A 6 -16.43 -8.24 5.74
C PHE A 6 -15.25 -8.66 6.62
N LEU A 7 -15.51 -9.19 7.83
CA LEU A 7 -14.46 -9.47 8.82
C LEU A 7 -13.36 -10.39 8.26
N ALA A 8 -13.75 -11.46 7.54
CA ALA A 8 -12.79 -12.37 6.93
C ALA A 8 -11.90 -11.67 5.90
N LEU A 9 -12.50 -10.81 5.06
CA LEU A 9 -11.76 -10.05 4.06
C LEU A 9 -10.81 -9.04 4.73
N PHE A 10 -11.28 -8.34 5.76
CA PHE A 10 -10.47 -7.39 6.52
C PHE A 10 -9.32 -8.08 7.25
N ALA A 11 -9.57 -9.22 7.88
CA ALA A 11 -8.52 -10.01 8.50
C ALA A 11 -7.48 -10.50 7.50
N SER A 12 -7.92 -10.95 6.31
CA SER A 12 -7.00 -11.34 5.24
C SER A 12 -6.13 -10.17 4.76
N ILE A 13 -6.70 -8.99 4.57
CA ILE A 13 -5.94 -7.79 4.19
C ILE A 13 -5.00 -7.34 5.30
N PHE A 14 -5.42 -7.43 6.56
CA PHE A 14 -4.55 -7.12 7.70
C PHE A 14 -3.29 -7.98 7.71
N PHE A 15 -3.43 -9.31 7.63
CA PHE A 15 -2.28 -10.21 7.62
C PHE A 15 -1.43 -10.08 6.35
N LEU A 16 -2.06 -9.85 5.20
CA LEU A 16 -1.36 -9.57 3.95
C LEU A 16 -0.45 -8.34 4.10
N GLN A 17 -1.00 -7.26 4.64
CA GLN A 17 -0.25 -6.01 4.82
C GLN A 17 0.78 -6.11 5.95
N LEU A 18 0.49 -6.85 7.00
CA LEU A 18 1.46 -7.14 8.04
C LEU A 18 2.74 -7.75 7.46
N GLY A 19 2.62 -8.80 6.65
CA GLY A 19 3.78 -9.45 6.02
C GLY A 19 4.40 -8.62 4.88
N ASN A 20 3.58 -8.07 3.98
CA ASN A 20 4.07 -7.34 2.81
C ASN A 20 4.80 -6.04 3.17
N SER A 21 4.39 -5.34 4.23
CA SER A 21 5.03 -4.09 4.63
C SER A 21 6.40 -4.29 5.26
N ILE A 22 6.69 -5.48 5.77
CA ILE A 22 8.02 -5.86 6.25
C ILE A 22 8.94 -6.12 5.05
N LEU A 23 8.46 -6.82 4.02
CA LEU A 23 9.29 -7.36 2.94
C LEU A 23 10.10 -6.27 2.22
N ALA A 24 9.47 -5.14 1.87
CA ALA A 24 10.13 -4.09 1.10
C ALA A 24 11.30 -3.43 1.86
N PRO A 25 11.13 -2.89 3.08
CA PRO A 25 12.25 -2.31 3.81
C PRO A 25 13.24 -3.37 4.33
N PHE A 26 12.81 -4.60 4.56
CA PHE A 26 13.71 -5.70 4.94
C PHE A 26 14.65 -6.06 3.78
N ASP A 27 14.15 -6.14 2.53
CA ASP A 27 14.98 -6.32 1.33
C ASP A 27 16.04 -5.23 1.19
N VAL A 28 15.68 -3.98 1.50
CA VAL A 28 16.62 -2.86 1.46
C VAL A 28 17.73 -3.04 2.49
N LEU A 29 17.35 -3.28 3.74
CA LEU A 29 18.32 -3.42 4.84
C LEU A 29 19.24 -4.62 4.65
N VAL A 30 18.68 -5.77 4.27
CA VAL A 30 19.47 -6.98 3.97
C VAL A 30 20.34 -6.75 2.74
N GLY A 31 19.79 -6.18 1.66
CA GLY A 31 20.51 -5.89 0.43
C GLY A 31 21.74 -4.99 0.66
N LEU A 32 21.58 -3.91 1.45
CA LEU A 32 22.69 -3.04 1.84
C LEU A 32 23.73 -3.79 2.69
N ASN A 33 23.26 -4.64 3.61
CA ASN A 33 24.15 -5.45 4.44
C ASN A 33 24.99 -6.47 3.65
N VAL A 34 24.42 -7.03 2.56
CA VAL A 34 25.15 -7.95 1.66
C VAL A 34 25.88 -7.23 0.51
N GLY A 35 25.93 -5.90 0.53
CA GLY A 35 26.72 -5.08 -0.40
C GLY A 35 26.01 -4.69 -1.71
N PHE A 36 24.70 -4.72 -1.77
CA PHE A 36 23.97 -4.18 -2.93
C PHE A 36 24.13 -2.66 -3.00
N THR A 37 24.36 -2.14 -4.20
CA THR A 37 24.45 -0.70 -4.41
C THR A 37 23.07 -0.04 -4.33
N ASN A 38 23.04 1.27 -4.04
CA ASN A 38 21.79 2.05 -4.01
C ASN A 38 21.01 1.95 -5.34
N PHE A 39 21.70 1.80 -6.47
CA PHE A 39 21.09 1.55 -7.78
C PHE A 39 20.32 0.23 -7.81
N LEU A 40 20.92 -0.86 -7.33
CA LEU A 40 20.28 -2.18 -7.26
C LEU A 40 19.07 -2.18 -6.31
N ILE A 41 19.18 -1.49 -5.17
CA ILE A 41 18.04 -1.28 -4.25
C ILE A 41 16.89 -0.54 -4.96
N GLY A 42 17.20 0.53 -5.71
CA GLY A 42 16.20 1.23 -6.52
C GLY A 42 15.55 0.33 -7.58
N LEU A 43 16.35 -0.57 -8.18
CA LEU A 43 15.86 -1.55 -9.16
C LEU A 43 14.88 -2.56 -8.53
N LEU A 44 15.12 -3.02 -7.29
CA LEU A 44 14.19 -3.88 -6.55
C LEU A 44 12.82 -3.20 -6.39
N GLY A 45 12.82 -1.91 -6.02
CA GLY A 45 11.58 -1.13 -5.93
C GLY A 45 10.86 -1.01 -7.27
N SER A 46 11.59 -0.65 -8.33
CA SER A 46 11.04 -0.53 -9.68
C SER A 46 10.45 -1.84 -10.18
N SER A 47 11.11 -2.96 -9.90
CA SER A 47 10.64 -4.31 -10.24
C SER A 47 9.31 -4.66 -9.56
N HIS A 48 9.13 -4.28 -8.30
CA HIS A 48 7.85 -4.46 -7.59
C HIS A 48 6.71 -3.72 -8.30
N PHE A 49 6.94 -2.46 -8.71
CA PHE A 49 5.91 -1.70 -9.41
C PHE A 49 5.62 -2.18 -10.82
N LEU A 50 6.62 -2.72 -11.51
CA LEU A 50 6.39 -3.41 -12.78
C LEU A 50 5.45 -4.61 -12.59
N GLY A 51 5.67 -5.41 -11.53
CA GLY A 51 4.79 -6.50 -11.16
C GLY A 51 3.39 -6.03 -10.78
N PHE A 52 3.29 -4.94 -10.01
CA PHE A 52 2.02 -4.35 -9.62
C PHE A 52 1.22 -3.87 -10.85
N LEU A 53 1.86 -3.17 -11.78
CA LEU A 53 1.23 -2.68 -13.00
C LEU A 53 0.71 -3.83 -13.88
N THR A 54 1.53 -4.86 -14.09
CA THR A 54 1.13 -6.06 -14.86
C THR A 54 0.00 -6.80 -14.15
N GLY A 55 0.01 -6.85 -12.82
CA GLY A 55 -1.05 -7.42 -12.00
C GLY A 55 -2.40 -6.74 -12.22
N CYS A 56 -2.44 -5.41 -12.30
CA CYS A 56 -3.69 -4.68 -12.57
C CYS A 56 -4.38 -5.12 -13.87
N TRP A 57 -3.63 -5.60 -14.87
CA TRP A 57 -4.21 -6.11 -16.12
C TRP A 57 -4.56 -7.60 -16.06
N ILE A 58 -3.73 -8.42 -15.45
CA ILE A 58 -3.88 -9.88 -15.46
C ILE A 58 -4.95 -10.35 -14.47
N VAL A 59 -5.02 -9.72 -13.30
CA VAL A 59 -5.87 -10.15 -12.19
C VAL A 59 -7.36 -10.26 -12.55
N PRO A 60 -7.99 -9.28 -13.23
CA PRO A 60 -9.40 -9.37 -13.58
C PRO A 60 -9.73 -10.60 -14.43
N PHE A 61 -8.83 -11.01 -15.32
CA PHE A 61 -9.02 -12.20 -16.16
C PHE A 61 -8.90 -13.50 -15.38
N ILE A 62 -7.94 -13.58 -14.46
CA ILE A 62 -7.81 -14.75 -13.57
C ILE A 62 -9.02 -14.83 -12.65
N MET A 63 -9.40 -13.71 -12.02
CA MET A 63 -10.56 -13.64 -11.13
C MET A 63 -11.85 -14.04 -11.85
N ALA A 64 -12.03 -13.65 -13.13
CA ALA A 64 -13.19 -14.03 -13.93
C ALA A 64 -13.29 -15.54 -14.17
N ARG A 65 -12.15 -16.25 -14.21
CA ARG A 65 -12.11 -17.71 -14.45
C ARG A 65 -12.28 -18.53 -13.18
N VAL A 66 -11.62 -18.14 -12.08
CA VAL A 66 -11.56 -18.97 -10.87
C VAL A 66 -12.37 -18.41 -9.68
N GLY A 67 -12.90 -17.20 -9.80
CA GLY A 67 -13.63 -16.50 -8.75
C GLY A 67 -12.73 -15.82 -7.71
N HIS A 68 -13.33 -15.05 -6.79
CA HIS A 68 -12.62 -14.17 -5.87
C HIS A 68 -11.68 -14.91 -4.89
N ILE A 69 -12.22 -15.94 -4.18
CA ILE A 69 -11.45 -16.61 -3.11
C ILE A 69 -10.24 -17.35 -3.69
N ARG A 70 -10.45 -18.14 -4.76
CA ARG A 70 -9.36 -18.90 -5.39
C ARG A 70 -8.33 -17.96 -6.01
N ALA A 71 -8.77 -16.88 -6.67
CA ALA A 71 -7.86 -15.89 -7.21
C ALA A 71 -7.02 -15.22 -6.09
N PHE A 72 -7.66 -14.81 -4.97
CA PHE A 72 -6.94 -14.25 -3.82
C PHE A 72 -5.87 -15.22 -3.30
N THR A 73 -6.24 -16.50 -3.13
CA THR A 73 -5.29 -17.54 -2.68
C THR A 73 -4.10 -17.68 -3.63
N ILE A 74 -4.34 -17.72 -4.95
CA ILE A 74 -3.26 -17.80 -5.96
C ILE A 74 -2.30 -16.63 -5.80
N PHE A 75 -2.82 -15.40 -5.74
CA PHE A 75 -1.96 -14.21 -5.64
C PHE A 75 -1.28 -14.12 -4.28
N ALA A 76 -1.94 -14.44 -3.17
CA ALA A 76 -1.32 -14.47 -1.85
C ALA A 76 -0.15 -15.47 -1.80
N MET A 77 -0.33 -16.66 -2.37
CA MET A 77 0.73 -17.68 -2.44
C MET A 77 1.95 -17.22 -3.26
N LEU A 78 1.78 -16.36 -4.28
CA LEU A 78 2.92 -15.80 -5.01
C LEU A 78 3.82 -14.94 -4.10
N SER A 79 3.24 -14.15 -3.18
CA SER A 79 4.02 -13.41 -2.17
C SER A 79 4.75 -14.34 -1.21
N VAL A 80 4.07 -15.40 -0.76
CA VAL A 80 4.68 -16.40 0.12
C VAL A 80 5.89 -17.05 -0.56
N PHE A 81 5.71 -17.55 -1.79
CA PHE A 81 6.81 -18.14 -2.56
C PHE A 81 7.93 -17.12 -2.81
N GLY A 82 7.58 -15.88 -3.19
CA GLY A 82 8.57 -14.83 -3.37
C GLY A 82 9.42 -14.66 -2.11
N SER A 83 8.80 -14.58 -0.92
CA SER A 83 9.52 -14.45 0.34
C SER A 83 10.40 -15.66 0.66
N LEU A 84 9.89 -16.88 0.50
CA LEU A 84 10.65 -18.12 0.76
C LEU A 84 11.84 -18.32 -0.18
N LEU A 85 11.80 -17.75 -1.39
CA LEU A 85 12.88 -17.90 -2.36
C LEU A 85 14.03 -16.90 -2.17
N HIS A 86 13.84 -15.79 -1.43
CA HIS A 86 14.90 -14.79 -1.18
C HIS A 86 16.16 -15.38 -0.55
N PRO A 87 16.08 -16.25 0.48
CA PRO A 87 17.27 -16.84 1.09
C PRO A 87 17.98 -17.90 0.23
N ILE A 88 17.35 -18.40 -0.83
CA ILE A 88 17.93 -19.47 -1.66
C ILE A 88 19.06 -18.93 -2.54
N PHE A 89 18.84 -17.74 -3.15
CA PHE A 89 19.85 -17.09 -3.98
C PHE A 89 19.95 -15.62 -3.59
N VAL A 90 21.08 -15.21 -3.01
CA VAL A 90 21.36 -13.82 -2.65
C VAL A 90 21.99 -13.13 -3.86
N ASP A 91 21.15 -12.84 -4.85
CA ASP A 91 21.52 -12.18 -6.09
C ASP A 91 20.52 -11.05 -6.39
N PRO A 92 20.96 -9.81 -6.68
CA PRO A 92 20.08 -8.66 -6.85
C PRO A 92 19.13 -8.82 -8.04
N TYR A 93 19.54 -9.47 -9.12
CA TYR A 93 18.68 -9.67 -10.31
C TYR A 93 17.63 -10.75 -10.05
N PHE A 94 18.01 -11.80 -9.34
CA PHE A 94 17.04 -12.80 -8.88
C PHE A 94 16.02 -12.18 -7.93
N TRP A 95 16.44 -11.34 -7.00
CA TRP A 95 15.53 -10.60 -6.12
C TRP A 95 14.61 -9.65 -6.89
N CYS A 96 15.08 -9.03 -7.99
CA CYS A 96 14.19 -8.26 -8.87
C CYS A 96 13.04 -9.11 -9.42
N VAL A 97 13.30 -10.35 -9.84
CA VAL A 97 12.23 -11.26 -10.30
C VAL A 97 11.24 -11.56 -9.16
N LEU A 98 11.74 -11.85 -7.95
CA LEU A 98 10.88 -12.08 -6.79
C LEU A 98 10.06 -10.83 -6.43
N ARG A 99 10.62 -9.64 -6.60
CA ARG A 99 9.91 -8.36 -6.40
C ARG A 99 8.82 -8.13 -7.45
N VAL A 100 9.02 -8.54 -8.71
CA VAL A 100 7.93 -8.55 -9.72
C VAL A 100 6.80 -9.47 -9.27
N LEU A 101 7.11 -10.68 -8.79
CA LEU A 101 6.09 -11.61 -8.28
C LEU A 101 5.33 -11.03 -7.07
N SER A 102 6.03 -10.40 -6.14
CA SER A 102 5.39 -9.75 -4.98
C SER A 102 4.49 -8.60 -5.40
N GLY A 103 4.90 -7.78 -6.36
CA GLY A 103 4.09 -6.69 -6.91
C GLY A 103 2.80 -7.19 -7.57
N LEU A 104 2.93 -8.22 -8.40
CA LEU A 104 1.80 -8.89 -9.05
C LEU A 104 0.83 -9.49 -8.00
N SER A 105 1.36 -10.11 -6.96
CA SER A 105 0.60 -10.66 -5.84
C SER A 105 -0.24 -9.60 -5.14
N ILE A 106 0.39 -8.50 -4.76
CA ILE A 106 -0.27 -7.41 -4.02
C ILE A 106 -1.34 -6.74 -4.87
N ALA A 107 -1.06 -6.45 -6.15
CA ALA A 107 -2.06 -5.94 -7.09
C ALA A 107 -3.28 -6.89 -7.18
N GLY A 108 -3.01 -8.20 -7.19
CA GLY A 108 -4.03 -9.24 -7.21
C GLY A 108 -4.92 -9.19 -5.99
N CYS A 109 -4.34 -9.29 -4.82
CA CYS A 109 -5.07 -9.31 -3.56
C CYS A 109 -5.91 -8.03 -3.36
N PHE A 110 -5.36 -6.86 -3.67
CA PHE A 110 -6.09 -5.59 -3.55
C PHE A 110 -7.22 -5.48 -4.58
N THR A 111 -6.96 -5.80 -5.85
CA THR A 111 -8.00 -5.75 -6.89
C THR A 111 -9.19 -6.65 -6.53
N ILE A 112 -8.91 -7.83 -6.00
CA ILE A 112 -9.94 -8.79 -5.59
C ILE A 112 -10.71 -8.28 -4.37
N ALA A 113 -10.01 -7.78 -3.35
CA ALA A 113 -10.61 -7.26 -2.14
C ALA A 113 -11.49 -6.03 -2.42
N GLU A 114 -10.97 -5.06 -3.16
CA GLU A 114 -11.71 -3.84 -3.52
C GLU A 114 -12.88 -4.15 -4.47
N GLY A 115 -12.71 -5.10 -5.39
CA GLY A 115 -13.79 -5.60 -6.23
C GLY A 115 -14.93 -6.21 -5.41
N TRP A 116 -14.60 -7.04 -4.42
CA TRP A 116 -15.57 -7.63 -3.51
C TRP A 116 -16.31 -6.59 -2.67
N LEU A 117 -15.57 -5.63 -2.10
CA LEU A 117 -16.14 -4.52 -1.34
C LEU A 117 -17.11 -3.71 -2.22
N ASN A 118 -16.65 -3.27 -3.39
CA ASN A 118 -17.46 -2.45 -4.31
C ASN A 118 -18.76 -3.13 -4.75
N ALA A 119 -18.75 -4.46 -4.90
CA ALA A 119 -19.93 -5.20 -5.31
C ALA A 119 -21.00 -5.34 -4.19
N LYS A 120 -20.59 -5.24 -2.91
CA LYS A 120 -21.49 -5.44 -1.76
C LYS A 120 -21.87 -4.17 -0.99
N VAL A 121 -21.17 -3.04 -1.23
CA VAL A 121 -21.48 -1.79 -0.56
C VAL A 121 -22.57 -1.02 -1.26
N THR A 122 -23.40 -0.33 -0.48
CA THR A 122 -24.38 0.66 -0.95
C THR A 122 -23.82 2.07 -0.78
N ASN A 123 -24.41 3.07 -1.44
CA ASN A 123 -24.00 4.47 -1.30
C ASN A 123 -24.06 4.96 0.16
N GLN A 124 -24.98 4.41 0.96
CA GLN A 124 -25.17 4.81 2.38
C GLN A 124 -24.08 4.26 3.31
N ASN A 125 -23.48 3.10 2.98
CA ASN A 125 -22.51 2.44 3.86
C ASN A 125 -21.08 2.44 3.31
N ARG A 126 -20.88 2.91 2.08
CA ARG A 126 -19.60 2.90 1.37
C ARG A 126 -18.47 3.54 2.18
N GLY A 127 -18.72 4.73 2.76
CA GLY A 127 -17.72 5.43 3.57
C GLY A 127 -17.26 4.63 4.78
N ARG A 128 -18.20 4.00 5.51
CA ARG A 128 -17.88 3.19 6.70
C ARG A 128 -17.08 1.93 6.34
N VAL A 129 -17.48 1.23 5.28
CA VAL A 129 -16.83 -0.02 4.87
C VAL A 129 -15.42 0.26 4.32
N PHE A 130 -15.28 1.25 3.44
CA PHE A 130 -13.96 1.62 2.91
C PHE A 130 -13.06 2.27 3.96
N GLY A 131 -13.63 3.04 4.91
CA GLY A 131 -12.90 3.55 6.06
C GLY A 131 -12.34 2.43 6.94
N GLY A 132 -13.17 1.42 7.27
CA GLY A 132 -12.73 0.23 7.97
C GLY A 132 -11.67 -0.57 7.21
N TYR A 133 -11.84 -0.75 5.91
CA TYR A 133 -10.86 -1.38 5.03
C TYR A 133 -9.50 -0.67 5.07
N ARG A 134 -9.48 0.66 4.91
CA ARG A 134 -8.24 1.44 4.95
C ARG A 134 -7.61 1.49 6.33
N PHE A 135 -8.41 1.48 7.40
CA PHE A 135 -7.90 1.38 8.76
C PHE A 135 -7.16 0.06 8.98
N VAL A 136 -7.74 -1.05 8.53
CA VAL A 136 -7.12 -2.38 8.64
C VAL A 136 -5.88 -2.50 7.74
N ASP A 137 -5.95 -2.01 6.52
CA ASP A 137 -4.87 -1.97 5.53
C ASP A 137 -3.64 -1.23 6.08
N ASN A 138 -3.81 0.04 6.46
CA ASN A 138 -2.71 0.84 6.99
C ASN A 138 -2.28 0.40 8.40
N GLY A 139 -3.21 -0.07 9.24
CA GLY A 139 -2.89 -0.60 10.57
C GLY A 139 -2.02 -1.85 10.49
N GLY A 140 -2.35 -2.80 9.61
CA GLY A 140 -1.52 -3.96 9.36
C GLY A 140 -0.14 -3.58 8.82
N ALA A 141 -0.10 -2.61 7.89
CA ALA A 141 1.16 -2.12 7.34
C ALA A 141 2.03 -1.43 8.41
N ALA A 142 1.47 -0.57 9.25
CA ALA A 142 2.21 0.12 10.31
C ALA A 142 2.80 -0.86 11.32
N LEU A 143 2.01 -1.84 11.77
CA LEU A 143 2.48 -2.89 12.66
C LEU A 143 3.57 -3.74 12.01
N GLY A 144 3.41 -4.11 10.73
CA GLY A 144 4.42 -4.87 10.02
C GLY A 144 5.76 -4.15 9.95
N VAL A 145 5.76 -2.85 9.67
CA VAL A 145 7.00 -2.07 9.62
C VAL A 145 7.69 -2.00 11.00
N VAL A 146 6.93 -1.88 12.11
CA VAL A 146 7.54 -1.98 13.45
C VAL A 146 8.17 -3.35 13.69
N PHE A 147 7.57 -4.40 13.16
CA PHE A 147 8.11 -5.77 13.28
C PHE A 147 9.53 -5.93 12.69
N ILE A 148 9.96 -5.05 11.77
CA ILE A 148 11.32 -5.06 11.22
C ILE A 148 12.36 -4.92 12.33
N SER A 149 12.08 -4.14 13.37
CA SER A 149 13.00 -3.96 14.51
C SER A 149 13.25 -5.25 15.32
N LEU A 150 12.37 -6.25 15.17
CA LEU A 150 12.50 -7.56 15.82
C LEU A 150 13.21 -8.59 14.95
N LEU A 151 13.46 -8.29 13.69
CA LEU A 151 14.10 -9.18 12.72
C LEU A 151 15.59 -8.82 12.60
N ASP A 152 16.45 -9.79 12.78
CA ASP A 152 17.89 -9.61 12.54
C ASP A 152 18.16 -9.57 11.01
N VAL A 153 18.60 -8.41 10.49
CA VAL A 153 18.91 -8.23 9.07
C VAL A 153 20.11 -9.03 8.59
N THR A 154 20.95 -9.54 9.52
CA THR A 154 22.05 -10.42 9.17
C THR A 154 21.59 -11.86 8.95
N ASN A 155 20.41 -12.21 9.44
CA ASN A 155 19.85 -13.55 9.33
C ASN A 155 18.80 -13.63 8.21
N ILE A 156 19.23 -14.03 7.04
CA ILE A 156 18.39 -14.20 5.84
C ILE A 156 17.20 -15.15 6.07
N ILE A 157 17.29 -16.08 7.03
CA ILE A 157 16.19 -17.01 7.37
C ILE A 157 14.93 -16.25 7.84
N ASN A 158 15.05 -15.00 8.26
CA ASN A 158 13.90 -14.16 8.64
C ASN A 158 12.90 -13.91 7.50
N TYR A 159 13.28 -14.13 6.23
CA TYR A 159 12.33 -14.21 5.12
C TYR A 159 11.26 -15.30 5.31
N ASN A 160 11.61 -16.39 5.99
CA ASN A 160 10.65 -17.45 6.31
C ASN A 160 9.61 -16.97 7.33
N THR A 161 10.02 -16.12 8.28
CA THR A 161 9.09 -15.48 9.23
C THR A 161 8.11 -14.57 8.51
N ILE A 162 8.59 -13.78 7.53
CA ILE A 162 7.74 -12.95 6.68
C ILE A 162 6.76 -13.81 5.86
N ALA A 163 7.25 -14.92 5.30
CA ALA A 163 6.41 -15.86 4.55
C ALA A 163 5.31 -16.48 5.42
N LEU A 164 5.61 -16.84 6.67
CA LEU A 164 4.61 -17.35 7.63
C LEU A 164 3.53 -16.30 7.92
N LEU A 165 3.91 -15.04 8.13
CA LEU A 165 2.95 -13.94 8.32
C LEU A 165 2.07 -13.75 7.07
N LEU A 166 2.65 -13.85 5.87
CA LEU A 166 1.91 -13.79 4.61
C LEU A 166 0.94 -14.97 4.46
N CYS A 167 1.31 -16.19 4.88
CA CYS A 167 0.41 -17.35 4.86
C CYS A 167 -0.87 -17.12 5.67
N LEU A 168 -0.78 -16.38 6.79
CA LEU A 168 -1.94 -16.11 7.65
C LEU A 168 -3.05 -15.36 6.90
N CYS A 169 -2.74 -14.60 5.84
CA CYS A 169 -3.77 -13.86 5.09
C CYS A 169 -4.76 -14.77 4.35
N ILE A 170 -4.40 -16.02 4.10
CA ILE A 170 -5.26 -16.97 3.37
C ILE A 170 -6.34 -17.54 4.27
N LEU A 171 -6.03 -17.78 5.54
CA LEU A 171 -6.90 -18.50 6.47
C LEU A 171 -8.29 -17.85 6.64
N PRO A 172 -8.43 -16.54 6.89
CA PRO A 172 -9.75 -15.95 7.11
C PRO A 172 -10.68 -16.09 5.91
N LEU A 173 -10.16 -15.97 4.68
CA LEU A 173 -10.98 -16.19 3.47
C LEU A 173 -11.25 -17.65 3.19
N ALA A 174 -10.35 -18.56 3.56
CA ALA A 174 -10.59 -20.00 3.42
C ALA A 174 -11.74 -20.48 4.33
N PHE A 175 -11.89 -19.91 5.52
CA PHE A 175 -12.94 -20.24 6.47
C PHE A 175 -14.23 -19.40 6.29
N THR A 176 -14.27 -18.47 5.34
CA THR A 176 -15.47 -17.63 5.17
C THR A 176 -16.61 -18.42 4.55
N THR A 177 -17.80 -18.26 5.12
CA THR A 177 -19.06 -18.74 4.56
C THR A 177 -19.75 -17.69 3.68
N ASN A 178 -19.19 -16.49 3.57
CA ASN A 178 -19.76 -15.40 2.78
C ASN A 178 -19.63 -15.69 1.29
N ILE A 179 -20.75 -15.63 0.59
CA ILE A 179 -20.81 -15.84 -0.87
C ILE A 179 -20.10 -14.66 -1.55
N PRO A 180 -19.04 -14.92 -2.35
CA PRO A 180 -18.38 -13.88 -3.12
C PRO A 180 -19.33 -13.31 -4.19
N PRO A 181 -19.14 -12.04 -4.60
CA PRO A 181 -19.95 -11.48 -5.67
C PRO A 181 -19.65 -12.14 -7.02
N THR A 182 -20.60 -12.01 -7.95
CA THR A 182 -20.39 -12.46 -9.33
C THR A 182 -19.34 -11.56 -10.02
N VAL A 183 -18.43 -12.20 -10.75
CA VAL A 183 -17.37 -11.45 -11.48
C VAL A 183 -17.88 -11.06 -12.87
N PRO A 184 -17.65 -9.82 -13.34
CA PRO A 184 -17.95 -9.45 -14.72
C PRO A 184 -17.20 -10.33 -15.72
N LYS A 185 -17.90 -10.82 -16.75
CA LYS A 185 -17.32 -11.73 -17.76
C LYS A 185 -16.27 -11.07 -18.66
N SER A 186 -16.32 -9.75 -18.81
CA SER A 186 -15.46 -9.00 -19.73
C SER A 186 -14.89 -7.76 -19.02
N PRO A 187 -13.81 -7.92 -18.24
CA PRO A 187 -13.15 -6.76 -17.67
C PRO A 187 -12.49 -5.93 -18.77
N SER A 188 -12.72 -4.62 -18.79
CA SER A 188 -12.08 -3.70 -19.69
C SER A 188 -11.37 -2.59 -18.92
N LEU A 189 -10.12 -2.36 -19.23
CA LEU A 189 -9.30 -1.30 -18.64
C LEU A 189 -8.92 -0.31 -19.75
N ASN A 190 -9.52 0.89 -19.69
CA ASN A 190 -9.22 1.95 -20.65
C ASN A 190 -8.67 3.17 -19.95
N LEU A 191 -7.33 3.23 -19.82
CA LEU A 191 -6.62 4.31 -19.16
C LEU A 191 -6.87 5.67 -19.82
N TRP A 192 -6.97 5.70 -21.14
CA TRP A 192 -7.22 6.93 -21.89
C TRP A 192 -8.60 7.51 -21.61
N LYS A 193 -9.61 6.66 -21.57
CA LYS A 193 -10.97 7.07 -21.19
C LYS A 193 -11.00 7.61 -19.75
N THR A 194 -10.28 6.97 -18.81
CA THR A 194 -10.17 7.41 -17.42
C THR A 194 -9.49 8.78 -17.33
N PHE A 195 -8.41 9.01 -18.09
CA PHE A 195 -7.72 10.29 -18.16
C PHE A 195 -8.64 11.41 -18.69
N ILE A 196 -9.36 11.17 -19.79
CA ILE A 196 -10.28 12.16 -20.36
C ILE A 196 -11.41 12.51 -19.38
N LEU A 197 -11.97 11.51 -18.67
CA LEU A 197 -13.04 11.71 -17.71
C LEU A 197 -12.62 12.56 -16.50
N SER A 198 -11.40 12.42 -16.01
CA SER A 198 -10.91 13.17 -14.86
C SER A 198 -9.37 13.30 -14.87
N PRO A 199 -8.82 14.26 -15.66
CA PRO A 199 -7.38 14.46 -15.76
C PRO A 199 -6.72 14.77 -14.40
N LEU A 200 -7.36 15.61 -13.59
CA LEU A 200 -6.86 15.98 -12.27
C LEU A 200 -6.70 14.76 -11.35
N SER A 201 -7.72 13.91 -11.30
CA SER A 201 -7.67 12.70 -10.47
C SER A 201 -6.63 11.70 -10.99
N PHE A 202 -6.48 11.59 -12.32
CA PHE A 202 -5.48 10.71 -12.93
C PHE A 202 -4.07 11.14 -12.56
N VAL A 203 -3.74 12.44 -12.72
CA VAL A 203 -2.43 13.01 -12.36
C VAL A 203 -2.16 12.85 -10.87
N ALA A 204 -3.14 13.12 -10.02
CA ALA A 204 -2.96 13.01 -8.59
C ALA A 204 -2.74 11.57 -8.11
N VAL A 205 -3.47 10.59 -8.66
CA VAL A 205 -3.22 9.17 -8.39
C VAL A 205 -1.82 8.76 -8.85
N PHE A 206 -1.38 9.27 -9.99
CA PHE A 206 -0.03 9.04 -10.51
C PHE A 206 1.04 9.58 -9.55
N VAL A 207 0.92 10.84 -9.10
CA VAL A 207 1.85 11.47 -8.15
C VAL A 207 1.89 10.70 -6.83
N VAL A 208 0.73 10.33 -6.27
CA VAL A 208 0.66 9.53 -5.05
C VAL A 208 1.27 8.14 -5.26
N GLY A 209 0.99 7.51 -6.40
CA GLY A 209 1.55 6.22 -6.78
C GLY A 209 3.07 6.24 -6.93
N ALA A 210 3.65 7.34 -7.39
CA ALA A 210 5.10 7.50 -7.50
C ALA A 210 5.77 7.78 -6.14
N THR A 211 5.16 8.61 -5.30
CA THR A 211 5.78 9.05 -4.04
C THR A 211 5.68 8.04 -2.89
N ASN A 212 4.61 7.23 -2.81
CA ASN A 212 4.48 6.20 -1.76
C ASN A 212 5.61 5.16 -1.79
N PRO A 213 5.92 4.59 -2.96
CA PRO A 213 7.01 3.64 -3.10
C PRO A 213 8.36 4.22 -2.77
N ALA A 214 8.62 5.46 -3.22
CA ALA A 214 9.89 6.13 -2.98
C ALA A 214 10.20 6.16 -1.47
N ILE A 215 9.24 6.51 -0.63
CA ILE A 215 9.44 6.56 0.82
C ILE A 215 9.69 5.16 1.41
N ARG A 216 8.98 4.13 0.94
CA ARG A 216 9.16 2.77 1.43
C ARG A 216 10.52 2.16 1.07
N MET A 217 11.06 2.53 -0.10
CA MET A 217 12.33 1.97 -0.60
C MET A 217 13.54 2.85 -0.23
N LEU A 218 13.40 4.17 -0.35
CA LEU A 218 14.50 5.09 -0.05
C LEU A 218 14.55 5.51 1.41
N GLY A 219 13.43 5.39 2.15
CA GLY A 219 13.41 5.69 3.57
C GLY A 219 14.41 4.89 4.40
N PRO A 220 14.46 3.55 4.29
CA PRO A 220 15.49 2.77 4.98
C PRO A 220 16.92 3.13 4.59
N VAL A 221 17.18 3.42 3.30
CA VAL A 221 18.49 3.88 2.82
C VAL A 221 18.86 5.19 3.50
N TYR A 222 17.96 6.18 3.45
CA TYR A 222 18.17 7.47 4.10
C TYR A 222 18.41 7.33 5.61
N GLY A 223 17.61 6.49 6.28
CA GLY A 223 17.77 6.24 7.72
C GLY A 223 19.14 5.64 8.06
N GLN A 224 19.61 4.69 7.25
CA GLN A 224 20.91 4.06 7.42
C GLN A 224 22.05 5.07 7.16
N ASP A 225 21.98 5.85 6.09
CA ASP A 225 22.94 6.90 5.76
C ASP A 225 22.98 8.00 6.83
N SER A 226 21.85 8.26 7.51
CA SER A 226 21.74 9.21 8.63
C SER A 226 22.16 8.62 9.98
N GLY A 227 22.59 7.37 10.02
CA GLY A 227 23.02 6.68 11.24
C GLY A 227 21.89 6.23 12.17
N PHE A 228 20.66 6.14 11.67
CA PHE A 228 19.52 5.62 12.46
C PHE A 228 19.65 4.14 12.72
N THR A 229 19.30 3.73 13.93
CA THR A 229 19.16 2.33 14.28
C THR A 229 18.00 1.67 13.50
N GLN A 230 18.02 0.36 13.36
CA GLN A 230 16.94 -0.40 12.72
C GLN A 230 15.58 -0.13 13.37
N LEU A 231 15.54 0.05 14.69
CA LEU A 231 14.32 0.42 15.43
C LEU A 231 13.82 1.81 15.02
N GLU A 232 14.70 2.81 14.95
CA GLU A 232 14.35 4.17 14.52
C GLU A 232 13.84 4.19 13.08
N ILE A 233 14.46 3.43 12.17
CA ILE A 233 13.97 3.25 10.79
C ILE A 233 12.55 2.68 10.80
N GLY A 234 12.29 1.63 11.58
CA GLY A 234 10.95 1.06 11.73
C GLY A 234 9.94 2.06 12.29
N ILE A 235 10.31 2.86 13.28
CA ILE A 235 9.45 3.85 13.90
C ILE A 235 9.08 4.97 12.91
N PHE A 236 10.04 5.59 12.22
CA PHE A 236 9.69 6.70 11.32
C PHE A 236 8.86 6.24 10.12
N LEU A 237 9.12 5.05 9.56
CA LEU A 237 8.30 4.49 8.50
C LEU A 237 6.88 4.17 8.99
N SER A 238 6.73 3.71 10.23
CA SER A 238 5.41 3.47 10.84
C SER A 238 4.66 4.76 11.10
N LEU A 239 5.35 5.82 11.56
CA LEU A 239 4.77 7.14 11.75
C LEU A 239 4.24 7.73 10.44
N ALA A 240 4.93 7.48 9.31
CA ALA A 240 4.44 7.84 7.99
C ALA A 240 3.08 7.18 7.67
N LEU A 241 2.92 5.89 7.99
CA LEU A 241 1.66 5.16 7.79
C LEU A 241 0.57 5.59 8.77
N ILE A 242 0.92 5.77 10.05
CA ILE A 242 -0.01 6.24 11.09
C ILE A 242 -0.52 7.64 10.77
N GLY A 243 0.33 8.54 10.26
CA GLY A 243 -0.07 9.85 9.75
C GLY A 243 -1.19 9.74 8.71
N GLY A 244 -1.08 8.77 7.80
CA GLY A 244 -2.11 8.45 6.81
C GLY A 244 -3.42 7.93 7.43
N VAL A 245 -3.35 7.10 8.46
CA VAL A 245 -4.53 6.58 9.17
C VAL A 245 -5.26 7.70 9.92
N VAL A 246 -4.52 8.48 10.69
CA VAL A 246 -5.08 9.60 11.48
C VAL A 246 -5.69 10.67 10.58
N ALA A 247 -5.11 10.92 9.42
CA ALA A 247 -5.64 11.85 8.43
C ALA A 247 -7.07 11.51 7.95
N GLN A 248 -7.46 10.24 8.00
CA GLN A 248 -8.79 9.81 7.55
C GLN A 248 -9.91 10.31 8.47
N ILE A 249 -9.62 10.63 9.74
CA ILE A 249 -10.61 11.09 10.70
C ILE A 249 -11.14 12.49 10.34
N PRO A 250 -10.31 13.53 10.13
CA PRO A 250 -10.78 14.88 9.82
C PRO A 250 -11.27 15.05 8.38
N ILE A 251 -10.96 14.13 7.47
CA ILE A 251 -11.34 14.22 6.05
C ILE A 251 -12.84 14.38 5.87
N GLY A 252 -13.64 13.55 6.52
CA GLY A 252 -15.10 13.62 6.41
C GLY A 252 -15.65 14.98 6.86
N TYR A 253 -15.15 15.49 7.97
CA TYR A 253 -15.54 16.78 8.52
C TYR A 253 -15.15 17.97 7.61
N LEU A 254 -13.93 17.96 7.10
CA LEU A 254 -13.45 18.99 6.17
C LEU A 254 -14.26 18.96 4.87
N ALA A 255 -14.57 17.75 4.37
CA ALA A 255 -15.30 17.53 3.13
C ALA A 255 -16.70 18.13 3.13
N ASP A 256 -17.35 18.12 4.28
CA ASP A 256 -18.74 18.57 4.42
C ASP A 256 -18.86 20.07 4.66
N ARG A 257 -17.79 20.74 5.14
CA ARG A 257 -17.86 22.14 5.57
C ARG A 257 -17.14 23.13 4.67
N PHE A 258 -16.16 22.71 3.89
CA PHE A 258 -15.32 23.62 3.13
C PHE A 258 -15.35 23.36 1.64
N ASP A 259 -15.13 24.43 0.85
CA ASP A 259 -14.95 24.32 -0.59
C ASP A 259 -13.75 23.43 -0.92
N ARG A 260 -14.02 22.38 -1.72
CA ARG A 260 -13.04 21.34 -2.04
C ARG A 260 -11.76 21.88 -2.67
N ARG A 261 -11.87 22.86 -3.57
CA ARG A 261 -10.71 23.43 -4.26
C ARG A 261 -9.81 24.18 -3.28
N LYS A 262 -10.40 24.95 -2.37
CA LYS A 262 -9.66 25.70 -1.36
C LYS A 262 -8.92 24.78 -0.41
N VAL A 263 -9.56 23.70 0.05
CA VAL A 263 -8.92 22.70 0.91
C VAL A 263 -7.77 21.99 0.20
N LEU A 264 -7.95 21.57 -1.07
CA LEU A 264 -6.88 20.96 -1.86
C LEU A 264 -5.68 21.89 -2.04
N ILE A 265 -5.90 23.18 -2.34
CA ILE A 265 -4.83 24.17 -2.50
C ILE A 265 -4.08 24.36 -1.16
N ALA A 266 -4.82 24.51 -0.04
CA ALA A 266 -4.21 24.68 1.28
C ALA A 266 -3.38 23.46 1.70
N LEU A 267 -3.89 22.25 1.50
CA LEU A 267 -3.17 21.00 1.81
C LEU A 267 -1.93 20.83 0.94
N SER A 268 -2.02 21.18 -0.36
CA SER A 268 -0.86 21.15 -1.26
C SER A 268 0.22 22.11 -0.81
N PHE A 269 -0.15 23.35 -0.45
CA PHE A 269 0.78 24.36 0.02
C PHE A 269 1.46 23.95 1.34
N LEU A 270 0.68 23.44 2.31
CA LEU A 270 1.22 22.92 3.56
C LEU A 270 2.15 21.72 3.33
N SER A 271 1.81 20.82 2.39
CA SER A 271 2.67 19.69 2.03
C SER A 271 4.00 20.14 1.40
N ILE A 272 3.99 21.21 0.59
CA ILE A 272 5.22 21.81 0.03
C ILE A 272 6.10 22.39 1.15
N ILE A 273 5.51 23.14 2.07
CA ILE A 273 6.25 23.69 3.22
C ILE A 273 6.85 22.57 4.06
N CYS A 274 6.05 21.56 4.39
CA CYS A 274 6.51 20.43 5.19
C CYS A 274 7.63 19.65 4.49
N SER A 275 7.54 19.45 3.18
CA SER A 275 8.57 18.81 2.37
C SER A 275 9.86 19.64 2.31
N ALA A 276 9.73 20.96 2.12
CA ALA A 276 10.89 21.87 2.14
C ALA A 276 11.57 21.89 3.52
N THR A 277 10.79 21.83 4.60
CA THR A 277 11.34 21.74 5.96
C THR A 277 12.11 20.43 6.17
N LEU A 278 11.59 19.31 5.65
CA LEU A 278 12.30 18.02 5.72
C LEU A 278 13.65 18.03 5.01
N THR A 279 13.85 18.85 3.97
CA THR A 279 15.17 18.99 3.31
C THR A 279 16.18 19.81 4.12
N ILE A 280 15.69 20.67 5.00
CA ILE A 280 16.52 21.53 5.86
C ILE A 280 16.82 20.82 7.20
N VAL A 281 15.80 20.14 7.76
CA VAL A 281 15.95 19.31 8.96
C VAL A 281 16.65 18.02 8.53
N THR A 282 17.97 18.09 8.44
CA THR A 282 18.82 16.92 8.25
C THR A 282 18.63 15.96 9.43
N GLY A 283 18.86 14.66 9.21
CA GLY A 283 18.58 13.60 10.20
C GLY A 283 19.36 13.65 11.53
N GLU A 284 19.93 14.80 11.89
CA GLU A 284 20.64 15.03 13.15
C GLU A 284 19.74 14.83 14.38
N ASN A 285 18.42 15.10 14.24
CA ASN A 285 17.46 14.87 15.32
C ASN A 285 16.32 13.96 14.84
N PHE A 286 16.40 12.68 15.20
CA PHE A 286 15.43 11.66 14.87
C PHE A 286 13.97 12.06 15.21
N TYR A 287 13.76 12.68 16.37
CA TYR A 287 12.41 13.03 16.82
C TYR A 287 11.78 14.12 15.96
N ILE A 288 12.54 15.16 15.64
CA ILE A 288 12.09 16.27 14.78
C ILE A 288 11.82 15.74 13.37
N PHE A 289 12.75 14.97 12.81
CA PHE A 289 12.59 14.36 11.50
C PHE A 289 11.33 13.49 11.42
N SER A 290 11.14 12.61 12.41
CA SER A 290 9.98 11.70 12.47
C SER A 290 8.65 12.44 12.62
N MET A 291 8.61 13.54 13.37
CA MET A 291 7.44 14.41 13.49
C MET A 291 7.07 15.04 12.14
N PHE A 292 8.04 15.54 11.39
CA PHE A 292 7.78 16.11 10.06
C PHE A 292 7.38 15.05 9.04
N VAL A 293 7.93 13.84 9.10
CA VAL A 293 7.50 12.72 8.27
C VAL A 293 6.05 12.36 8.57
N PHE A 294 5.66 12.25 9.84
CA PHE A 294 4.27 12.05 10.23
C PHE A 294 3.35 13.15 9.68
N LEU A 295 3.70 14.42 9.89
CA LEU A 295 2.92 15.57 9.44
C LEU A 295 2.79 15.61 7.91
N PHE A 296 3.86 15.36 7.18
CA PHE A 296 3.85 15.29 5.72
C PHE A 296 2.88 14.22 5.21
N HIS A 297 2.92 13.02 5.80
CA HIS A 297 2.02 11.95 5.41
C HIS A 297 0.57 12.21 5.83
N PHE A 298 0.36 12.80 7.01
CA PHE A 298 -0.95 13.25 7.43
C PHE A 298 -1.59 14.21 6.42
N LEU A 299 -0.88 15.27 6.03
CA LEU A 299 -1.34 16.25 5.05
C LEU A 299 -1.62 15.61 3.68
N ARG A 300 -0.73 14.75 3.24
CA ARG A 300 -0.82 14.07 1.95
C ARG A 300 -1.98 13.08 1.88
N TYR A 301 -2.25 12.33 2.95
CA TYR A 301 -3.38 11.41 2.99
C TYR A 301 -4.73 12.12 3.16
N LEU A 302 -4.75 13.35 3.67
CA LEU A 302 -5.91 14.23 3.59
C LEU A 302 -6.27 14.56 2.14
N PHE A 303 -5.30 14.63 1.25
CA PHE A 303 -5.47 14.98 -0.16
C PHE A 303 -6.16 13.85 -0.98
N PHE A 304 -5.86 12.59 -0.70
CA PHE A 304 -6.25 11.45 -1.53
C PHE A 304 -7.77 11.16 -1.61
N PRO A 305 -8.54 11.11 -0.52
CA PRO A 305 -9.99 10.87 -0.58
C PRO A 305 -10.77 11.98 -1.28
N TRP A 306 -10.28 13.21 -1.22
CA TRP A 306 -10.87 14.34 -1.93
C TRP A 306 -10.86 14.15 -3.45
N LEU A 307 -9.83 13.54 -3.97
CA LEU A 307 -9.71 13.21 -5.38
C LEU A 307 -10.67 12.09 -5.80
N GLN A 308 -10.82 11.06 -4.97
CA GLN A 308 -11.78 9.99 -5.22
C GLN A 308 -13.23 10.50 -5.20
N LEU A 309 -13.58 11.37 -4.27
CA LEU A 309 -14.90 12.00 -4.20
C LEU A 309 -15.20 12.87 -5.43
N THR A 310 -14.19 13.56 -5.96
CA THR A 310 -14.31 14.37 -7.17
C THR A 310 -14.60 13.49 -8.40
N GLN A 311 -13.94 12.35 -8.54
CA GLN A 311 -14.21 11.37 -9.60
C GLN A 311 -15.65 10.86 -9.57
N THR A 312 -16.15 10.51 -8.39
CA THR A 312 -17.51 9.94 -8.25
C THR A 312 -18.60 10.95 -8.67
N ILE A 313 -18.38 12.24 -8.42
CA ILE A 313 -19.33 13.31 -8.78
C ILE A 313 -19.29 13.60 -10.28
N PHE A 314 -18.11 13.62 -10.90
CA PHE A 314 -17.97 13.82 -12.35
C PHE A 314 -18.57 12.66 -13.15
N LEU A 315 -18.36 11.42 -12.70
CA LEU A 315 -18.97 10.24 -13.33
C LEU A 315 -20.49 10.28 -13.27
N LYS A 316 -21.07 10.74 -12.15
CA LYS A 316 -22.53 10.86 -11.99
C LYS A 316 -23.14 11.99 -12.81
N LYS A 317 -22.39 13.06 -13.09
CA LYS A 317 -22.85 14.20 -13.89
C LYS A 317 -22.83 13.93 -15.40
N ASN A 318 -21.99 12.98 -15.86
CA ASN A 318 -21.85 12.60 -17.27
C ASN A 318 -22.61 11.30 -17.63
N SER A 319 -23.34 10.71 -16.67
CA SER A 319 -24.21 9.54 -16.87
C SER A 319 -25.71 9.91 -16.91
N LEU A 320 -26.03 11.18 -16.82
CA LEU A 320 -27.33 11.79 -17.08
C LEU A 320 -27.31 12.53 -18.43
#